data_fb2d0895cf99b59f84f7823168cd27b3
#
_entry.id   fb2d0895cf99b59f84f7823168cd27b3
#
_cell.length_a   1.000
_cell.length_b   1.000
_cell.length_c   1.000
_cell.angle_alpha   90.00
_cell.angle_beta   90.00
_cell.angle_gamma   90.00
#
_symmetry.space_group_name_H-M   'P 1'
#
loop_
_entity.id
_entity.type
_entity.pdbx_description
1 polymer ?
#
loop_
_entity_poly.entity_id
_entity_poly.type
_entity_poly.pdbx_seq_one_letter_code
_entity_poly.pdbx_strand_id
1 'polypeptide(L)'
;DIVDRNGVLLATTVRAWALTAEPARVRNVVETADTLMQHFPGLEREALLRRLNNTEQTTVYLDRGLSEEQRDRVIALRLPGIGAEPEHHRDYPQGALAAHVIGFTGIDLNPQAGVELGLDQEIRAAGAEGRSVRLSLDVRMQYALETELDAAARASHATGGSAILLDGRTGETLALASWPTFDPNHINRSSNDARRDRV
;
A
#
# COMPACT_ATOMS: atom_id res chain seq x y z
N ASP A 1 13.53 3.17 4.61
CA ASP A 1 13.11 1.77 4.77
C ASP A 1 12.79 1.46 6.21
N ILE A 2 11.88 0.52 6.43
CA ILE A 2 11.60 -0.08 7.74
C ILE A 2 11.97 -1.56 7.64
N VAL A 3 12.72 -2.06 8.61
CA VAL A 3 13.18 -3.45 8.64
C VAL A 3 12.88 -4.10 10.01
N ASP A 4 12.77 -5.42 10.03
CA ASP A 4 12.68 -6.20 11.27
C ASP A 4 14.03 -6.24 12.00
N ARG A 5 14.09 -6.90 13.17
CA ARG A 5 15.33 -7.04 13.96
C ARG A 5 16.45 -7.77 13.18
N ASN A 6 16.13 -8.58 12.18
CA ASN A 6 17.07 -9.37 11.39
C ASN A 6 17.43 -8.68 10.06
N GLY A 7 16.86 -7.50 9.78
CA GLY A 7 17.07 -6.78 8.53
C GLY A 7 16.11 -7.17 7.39
N VAL A 8 15.05 -7.93 7.69
CA VAL A 8 14.01 -8.26 6.70
C VAL A 8 13.20 -7.00 6.40
N LEU A 9 13.03 -6.68 5.12
CA LEU A 9 12.33 -5.49 4.67
C LEU A 9 10.82 -5.59 4.94
N LEU A 10 10.28 -4.60 5.65
CA LEU A 10 8.87 -4.49 6.01
C LEU A 10 8.15 -3.39 5.22
N ALA A 11 8.83 -2.26 4.99
CA ALA A 11 8.32 -1.18 4.16
C ALA A 11 9.47 -0.44 3.46
N THR A 12 9.28 -0.12 2.19
CA THR A 12 10.24 0.63 1.38
C THR A 12 9.54 1.63 0.46
N THR A 13 10.27 2.64 0.00
CA THR A 13 9.78 3.56 -1.03
C THR A 13 10.43 3.21 -2.36
N VAL A 14 9.60 2.86 -3.33
CA VAL A 14 10.03 2.49 -4.67
C VAL A 14 9.67 3.58 -5.68
N ARG A 15 10.44 3.67 -6.76
CA ARG A 15 10.06 4.48 -7.92
C ARG A 15 8.91 3.77 -8.64
N ALA A 16 7.86 4.49 -8.91
CA ALA A 16 6.68 4.02 -9.60
C ALA A 16 6.21 5.07 -10.63
N TRP A 17 5.10 4.80 -11.27
CA TRP A 17 4.49 5.70 -12.26
C TRP A 17 2.99 5.80 -12.02
N ALA A 18 2.45 6.99 -12.23
CA ALA A 18 1.02 7.23 -12.23
C ALA A 18 0.49 7.25 -13.66
N LEU A 19 -0.60 6.52 -13.91
CA LEU A 19 -1.37 6.64 -15.15
C LEU A 19 -2.18 7.93 -15.09
N THR A 20 -1.88 8.86 -15.99
CA THR A 20 -2.53 10.16 -16.03
C THR A 20 -3.30 10.38 -17.32
N ALA A 21 -4.28 11.25 -17.26
CA ALA A 21 -4.96 11.74 -18.44
C ALA A 21 -5.12 13.26 -18.41
N GLU A 22 -5.00 13.89 -19.57
CA GLU A 22 -5.42 15.25 -19.85
C GLU A 22 -6.79 15.19 -20.56
N PRO A 23 -7.92 15.30 -19.85
CA PRO A 23 -9.25 15.04 -20.43
C PRO A 23 -9.56 15.87 -21.68
N ALA A 24 -9.14 17.14 -21.72
CA ALA A 24 -9.32 18.02 -22.86
C ALA A 24 -8.63 17.52 -24.16
N ARG A 25 -7.65 16.63 -24.06
CA ARG A 25 -6.90 16.06 -25.19
C ARG A 25 -7.39 14.67 -25.59
N VAL A 26 -8.26 14.04 -24.80
CA VAL A 26 -8.83 12.74 -25.09
C VAL A 26 -9.91 12.90 -26.15
N ARG A 27 -9.69 12.34 -27.35
CA ARG A 27 -10.61 12.51 -28.50
C ARG A 27 -11.86 11.64 -28.39
N ASN A 28 -11.69 10.38 -27.98
CA ASN A 28 -12.79 9.42 -27.84
C ASN A 28 -12.70 8.76 -26.46
N VAL A 29 -13.49 9.26 -25.51
CA VAL A 29 -13.44 8.82 -24.11
C VAL A 29 -13.81 7.35 -23.97
N VAL A 30 -14.81 6.87 -24.71
CA VAL A 30 -15.28 5.47 -24.62
C VAL A 30 -14.21 4.51 -25.14
N GLU A 31 -13.68 4.76 -26.33
CA GLU A 31 -12.65 3.92 -26.94
C GLU A 31 -11.35 3.93 -26.11
N THR A 32 -10.98 5.11 -25.56
CA THR A 32 -9.83 5.24 -24.67
C THR A 32 -10.02 4.41 -23.41
N ALA A 33 -11.20 4.49 -22.78
CA ALA A 33 -11.50 3.71 -21.57
C ALA A 33 -11.47 2.21 -21.86
N ASP A 34 -12.08 1.76 -22.93
CA ASP A 34 -12.12 0.34 -23.31
C ASP A 34 -10.70 -0.18 -23.65
N THR A 35 -9.87 0.61 -24.33
CA THR A 35 -8.46 0.28 -24.59
C THR A 35 -7.65 0.18 -23.30
N LEU A 36 -7.79 1.15 -22.39
CA LEU A 36 -7.08 1.12 -21.11
C LEU A 36 -7.46 -0.10 -20.28
N MET A 37 -8.74 -0.46 -20.22
CA MET A 37 -9.18 -1.64 -19.47
C MET A 37 -8.64 -2.96 -20.02
N GLN A 38 -8.43 -3.07 -21.35
CA GLN A 38 -7.81 -4.27 -21.95
C GLN A 38 -6.36 -4.46 -21.47
N HIS A 39 -5.63 -3.37 -21.21
CA HIS A 39 -4.23 -3.40 -20.81
C HIS A 39 -4.04 -3.30 -19.29
N PHE A 40 -5.04 -2.77 -18.57
CA PHE A 40 -5.05 -2.54 -17.11
C PHE A 40 -6.37 -3.05 -16.53
N PRO A 41 -6.51 -4.37 -16.30
CA PRO A 41 -7.79 -4.98 -15.90
C PRO A 41 -8.28 -4.60 -14.50
N GLY A 42 -7.44 -3.92 -13.72
CA GLY A 42 -7.82 -3.36 -12.40
C GLY A 42 -8.63 -2.07 -12.46
N LEU A 43 -8.76 -1.45 -13.64
CA LEU A 43 -9.48 -0.19 -13.81
C LEU A 43 -10.99 -0.42 -13.90
N GLU A 44 -11.75 0.43 -13.23
CA GLU A 44 -13.21 0.40 -13.30
C GLU A 44 -13.72 1.34 -14.39
N ARG A 45 -14.55 0.81 -15.28
CA ARG A 45 -15.07 1.52 -16.48
C ARG A 45 -15.77 2.83 -16.13
N GLU A 46 -16.67 2.79 -15.14
CA GLU A 46 -17.43 3.97 -14.76
C GLU A 46 -16.54 5.07 -14.14
N ALA A 47 -15.56 4.68 -13.35
CA ALA A 47 -14.59 5.61 -12.78
C ALA A 47 -13.73 6.24 -13.88
N LEU A 48 -13.27 5.46 -14.86
CA LEU A 48 -12.54 5.98 -16.03
C LEU A 48 -13.37 6.98 -16.82
N LEU A 49 -14.59 6.63 -17.17
CA LEU A 49 -15.47 7.52 -17.94
C LEU A 49 -15.73 8.83 -17.20
N ARG A 50 -15.98 8.79 -15.89
CA ARG A 50 -16.15 10.01 -15.08
C ARG A 50 -14.90 10.89 -15.09
N ARG A 51 -13.70 10.30 -14.91
CA ARG A 51 -12.44 11.05 -14.87
C ARG A 51 -12.07 11.61 -16.23
N LEU A 52 -12.22 10.82 -17.30
CA LEU A 52 -11.90 11.24 -18.67
C LEU A 52 -12.86 12.30 -19.22
N ASN A 53 -14.10 12.38 -18.71
CA ASN A 53 -15.05 13.43 -19.09
C ASN A 53 -14.91 14.72 -18.25
N ASN A 54 -14.08 14.72 -17.21
CA ASN A 54 -13.90 15.88 -16.34
C ASN A 54 -12.90 16.88 -16.96
N THR A 55 -13.35 17.63 -17.93
CA THR A 55 -12.54 18.62 -18.67
C THR A 55 -12.21 19.88 -17.86
N GLU A 56 -12.77 20.03 -16.67
CA GLU A 56 -12.43 21.13 -15.76
C GLU A 56 -11.02 20.96 -15.15
N GLN A 57 -10.56 19.71 -15.04
CA GLN A 57 -9.22 19.38 -14.57
C GLN A 57 -8.25 19.26 -15.73
N THR A 58 -7.09 19.91 -15.62
CA THR A 58 -6.03 19.83 -16.61
C THR A 58 -5.45 18.43 -16.70
N THR A 59 -5.22 17.79 -15.54
CA THR A 59 -4.70 16.43 -15.43
C THR A 59 -5.49 15.65 -14.37
N VAL A 60 -5.84 14.41 -14.66
CA VAL A 60 -6.49 13.49 -13.74
C VAL A 60 -5.67 12.21 -13.61
N TYR A 61 -5.58 11.69 -12.39
CA TYR A 61 -4.94 10.39 -12.14
C TYR A 61 -5.95 9.27 -12.37
N LEU A 62 -5.62 8.32 -13.23
CA LEU A 62 -6.45 7.15 -13.53
C LEU A 62 -6.08 5.95 -12.67
N ASP A 63 -4.76 5.73 -12.47
CA ASP A 63 -4.20 4.69 -11.61
C ASP A 63 -2.84 5.14 -11.07
N ARG A 64 -2.33 4.46 -10.03
CA ARG A 64 -1.05 4.78 -9.40
C ARG A 64 -0.25 3.50 -9.09
N GLY A 65 1.04 3.66 -8.83
CA GLY A 65 1.91 2.53 -8.49
C GLY A 65 2.26 1.63 -9.68
N LEU A 66 2.21 2.14 -10.89
CA LEU A 66 2.55 1.38 -12.08
C LEU A 66 4.05 1.05 -12.10
N SER A 67 4.39 -0.18 -12.50
CA SER A 67 5.76 -0.59 -12.78
C SER A 67 6.32 0.08 -14.04
N GLU A 68 7.64 -0.01 -14.25
CA GLU A 68 8.27 0.47 -15.50
C GLU A 68 7.69 -0.23 -16.74
N GLU A 69 7.42 -1.53 -16.66
CA GLU A 69 6.81 -2.28 -17.76
C GLU A 69 5.39 -1.77 -18.06
N GLN A 70 4.62 -1.46 -17.04
CA GLN A 70 3.27 -0.88 -17.20
C GLN A 70 3.34 0.52 -17.80
N ARG A 71 4.29 1.37 -17.35
CA ARG A 71 4.56 2.68 -17.98
C ARG A 71 4.87 2.54 -19.48
N ASP A 72 5.76 1.62 -19.84
CA ASP A 72 6.14 1.41 -21.25
C ASP A 72 4.93 0.97 -22.08
N ARG A 73 4.06 0.16 -21.49
CA ARG A 73 2.78 -0.22 -22.09
C ARG A 73 1.88 1.00 -22.34
N VAL A 74 1.75 1.90 -21.36
CA VAL A 74 0.99 3.15 -21.51
C VAL A 74 1.54 3.98 -22.67
N ILE A 75 2.87 4.15 -22.74
CA ILE A 75 3.52 4.93 -23.80
C ILE A 75 3.32 4.27 -25.18
N ALA A 76 3.38 2.95 -25.26
CA ALA A 76 3.21 2.20 -26.49
C ALA A 76 1.78 2.32 -27.07
N LEU A 77 0.75 2.54 -26.27
CA LEU A 77 -0.62 2.73 -26.70
C LEU A 77 -0.82 4.02 -27.51
N ARG A 78 0.04 5.02 -27.33
CA ARG A 78 -0.01 6.33 -28.04
C ARG A 78 -1.39 6.97 -28.03
N LEU A 79 -2.14 6.81 -26.96
CA LEU A 79 -3.49 7.39 -26.81
C LEU A 79 -3.37 8.90 -26.56
N PRO A 80 -4.05 9.75 -27.34
CA PRO A 80 -4.03 11.19 -27.14
C PRO A 80 -4.56 11.57 -25.76
N GLY A 81 -3.78 12.37 -25.01
CA GLY A 81 -4.15 12.82 -23.68
C GLY A 81 -3.91 11.80 -22.56
N ILE A 82 -3.34 10.63 -22.86
CA ILE A 82 -2.96 9.63 -21.85
C ILE A 82 -1.45 9.64 -21.69
N GLY A 83 -0.98 9.61 -20.45
CA GLY A 83 0.43 9.66 -20.09
C GLY A 83 0.76 8.84 -18.85
N ALA A 84 2.06 8.79 -18.55
CA ALA A 84 2.57 8.22 -17.32
C ALA A 84 3.55 9.19 -16.68
N GLU A 85 3.29 9.59 -15.44
CA GLU A 85 4.14 10.52 -14.68
C GLU A 85 4.93 9.77 -13.61
N PRO A 86 6.21 10.11 -13.38
CA PRO A 86 6.98 9.48 -12.32
C PRO A 86 6.43 9.85 -10.95
N GLU A 87 6.33 8.85 -10.09
CA GLU A 87 5.95 9.05 -8.69
C GLU A 87 6.77 8.15 -7.76
N HIS A 88 6.63 8.34 -6.46
CA HIS A 88 7.11 7.43 -5.45
C HIS A 88 5.93 6.69 -4.83
N HIS A 89 6.09 5.38 -4.66
CA HIS A 89 5.09 4.51 -4.07
C HIS A 89 5.66 3.81 -2.85
N ARG A 90 4.86 3.70 -1.79
CA ARG A 90 5.22 2.93 -0.60
C ARG A 90 4.83 1.48 -0.82
N ASP A 91 5.81 0.60 -0.74
CA ASP A 91 5.65 -0.84 -0.93
C ASP A 91 5.87 -1.58 0.39
N TYR A 92 5.03 -2.56 0.64
CA TYR A 92 5.06 -3.41 1.83
C TYR A 92 5.30 -4.86 1.39
N PRO A 93 6.56 -5.30 1.25
CA PRO A 93 6.90 -6.59 0.64
C PRO A 93 6.34 -7.81 1.38
N GLN A 94 6.00 -7.66 2.67
CA GLN A 94 5.41 -8.72 3.47
C GLN A 94 3.87 -8.76 3.35
N GLY A 95 3.25 -7.91 2.53
CA GLY A 95 1.80 -7.84 2.34
C GLY A 95 1.08 -7.54 3.66
N ALA A 96 0.13 -8.39 4.03
CA ALA A 96 -0.68 -8.22 5.23
C ALA A 96 0.07 -8.48 6.55
N LEU A 97 1.27 -9.06 6.50
CA LEU A 97 2.03 -9.38 7.71
C LEU A 97 2.48 -8.12 8.45
N ALA A 98 2.22 -8.06 9.74
CA ALA A 98 2.48 -6.92 10.63
C ALA A 98 1.77 -5.61 10.22
N ALA A 99 0.70 -5.69 9.40
CA ALA A 99 0.03 -4.53 8.82
C ALA A 99 -0.42 -3.49 9.87
N HIS A 100 -0.97 -3.92 11.00
CA HIS A 100 -1.39 -3.00 12.07
C HIS A 100 -0.21 -2.33 12.75
N VAL A 101 0.91 -3.04 12.90
CA VAL A 101 2.13 -2.47 13.52
C VAL A 101 2.80 -1.49 12.58
N ILE A 102 3.04 -1.92 11.34
CA ILE A 102 3.69 -1.08 10.34
C ILE A 102 2.80 0.11 9.98
N GLY A 103 1.51 -0.13 9.86
CA GLY A 103 0.57 0.86 9.36
C GLY A 103 0.61 1.00 7.85
N PHE A 104 0.27 2.16 7.38
CA PHE A 104 0.26 2.47 5.95
C PHE A 104 0.40 3.97 5.69
N THR A 105 0.80 4.30 4.48
CA THR A 105 0.76 5.66 3.96
C THR A 105 -0.42 5.84 3.02
N GLY A 106 -0.94 7.05 2.98
CA GLY A 106 -1.91 7.48 1.97
C GLY A 106 -1.22 7.93 0.69
N ILE A 107 -1.99 8.61 -0.15
CA ILE A 107 -1.50 9.28 -1.35
C ILE A 107 -0.38 10.25 -0.97
N ASP A 108 0.62 10.37 -1.83
CA ASP A 108 1.78 11.24 -1.67
C ASP A 108 2.63 10.92 -0.42
N LEU A 109 2.66 9.64 -0.02
CA LEU A 109 3.44 9.11 1.11
C LEU A 109 3.09 9.75 2.47
N ASN A 110 1.88 10.27 2.63
CA ASN A 110 1.40 10.80 3.90
C ASN A 110 1.11 9.64 4.87
N PRO A 111 1.81 9.55 6.02
CA PRO A 111 1.60 8.46 6.98
C PRO A 111 0.21 8.54 7.62
N GLN A 112 -0.45 7.41 7.79
CA GLN A 112 -1.83 7.35 8.27
C GLN A 112 -1.99 6.55 9.57
N ALA A 113 -1.15 5.56 9.81
CA ALA A 113 -1.26 4.68 10.97
C ALA A 113 0.07 4.00 11.30
N GLY A 114 0.12 3.34 12.47
CA GLY A 114 1.20 2.46 12.90
C GLY A 114 2.55 3.15 13.02
N VAL A 115 3.60 2.39 12.79
CA VAL A 115 5.01 2.86 12.78
C VAL A 115 5.24 3.94 11.74
N GLU A 116 4.59 3.84 10.56
CA GLU A 116 4.67 4.87 9.52
C GLU A 116 4.28 6.25 10.08
N LEU A 117 3.22 6.32 10.87
CA LEU A 117 2.77 7.58 11.50
C LEU A 117 3.57 7.91 12.75
N GLY A 118 3.79 6.93 13.62
CA GLY A 118 4.43 7.15 14.91
C GLY A 118 5.90 7.51 14.83
N LEU A 119 6.61 7.04 13.79
CA LEU A 119 8.04 7.26 13.57
C LEU A 119 8.33 7.99 12.24
N ASP A 120 7.39 8.80 11.72
CA ASP A 120 7.56 9.48 10.42
C ASP A 120 8.85 10.33 10.36
N GLN A 121 9.15 11.06 11.42
CA GLN A 121 10.33 11.90 11.48
C GLN A 121 11.63 11.08 11.44
N GLU A 122 11.69 9.99 12.22
CA GLU A 122 12.82 9.06 12.26
C GLU A 122 13.01 8.34 10.92
N ILE A 123 11.89 7.92 10.29
CA ILE A 123 11.91 7.24 8.98
C ILE A 123 12.47 8.18 7.91
N ARG A 124 12.03 9.44 7.89
CA ARG A 124 12.54 10.46 6.94
C ARG A 124 14.00 10.79 7.20
N ALA A 125 14.39 10.98 8.46
CA ALA A 125 15.77 11.27 8.83
C ALA A 125 16.71 10.11 8.46
N ALA A 126 16.34 8.88 8.80
CA ALA A 126 17.10 7.69 8.45
C ALA A 126 17.20 7.54 6.91
N GLY A 127 16.10 7.77 6.18
CA GLY A 127 16.08 7.72 4.72
C GLY A 127 17.00 8.75 4.07
N ALA A 128 17.06 9.97 4.58
CA ALA A 128 17.97 11.01 4.09
C ALA A 128 19.46 10.65 4.29
N GLU A 129 19.77 9.81 5.28
CA GLU A 129 21.12 9.31 5.57
C GLU A 129 21.40 7.94 4.90
N GLY A 130 20.47 7.40 4.10
CA GLY A 130 20.59 6.07 3.48
C GLY A 130 20.52 4.92 4.49
N ARG A 131 19.90 5.15 5.65
CA ARG A 131 19.72 4.16 6.72
C ARG A 131 18.27 3.68 6.78
N SER A 132 18.05 2.52 7.40
CA SER A 132 16.74 1.97 7.69
C SER A 132 16.39 2.13 9.18
N VAL A 133 15.10 2.30 9.47
CA VAL A 133 14.57 2.19 10.84
C VAL A 133 14.38 0.70 11.15
N ARG A 134 15.02 0.23 12.21
CA ARG A 134 14.97 -1.17 12.64
C ARG A 134 14.00 -1.33 13.81
N LEU A 135 13.05 -2.23 13.65
CA LEU A 135 12.10 -2.58 14.71
C LEU A 135 12.59 -3.79 15.51
N SER A 136 12.03 -3.98 16.70
CA SER A 136 12.26 -5.18 17.54
C SER A 136 11.50 -6.42 17.02
N LEU A 137 10.56 -6.26 16.08
CA LEU A 137 9.79 -7.36 15.49
C LEU A 137 10.69 -8.41 14.85
N ASP A 138 10.29 -9.68 14.92
CA ASP A 138 10.84 -10.81 14.14
C ASP A 138 9.75 -11.32 13.21
N VAL A 139 9.97 -11.20 11.90
CA VAL A 139 8.99 -11.59 10.86
C VAL A 139 8.50 -13.04 11.02
N ARG A 140 9.37 -13.96 11.44
CA ARG A 140 9.00 -15.37 11.62
C ARG A 140 8.06 -15.56 12.81
N MET A 141 8.34 -14.86 13.92
CA MET A 141 7.48 -14.86 15.10
C MET A 141 6.15 -14.16 14.83
N GLN A 142 6.19 -13.06 14.08
CA GLN A 142 5.01 -12.34 13.64
C GLN A 142 4.10 -13.23 12.79
N TYR A 143 4.67 -13.94 11.82
CA TYR A 143 3.92 -14.88 10.97
C TYR A 143 3.26 -16.00 11.79
N ALA A 144 4.00 -16.61 12.72
CA ALA A 144 3.46 -17.64 13.59
C ALA A 144 2.31 -17.09 14.45
N LEU A 145 2.50 -15.91 15.08
CA LEU A 145 1.50 -15.29 15.94
C LEU A 145 0.21 -14.96 15.17
N GLU A 146 0.31 -14.38 13.97
CA GLU A 146 -0.84 -14.05 13.14
C GLU A 146 -1.57 -15.29 12.64
N THR A 147 -0.84 -16.34 12.27
CA THR A 147 -1.42 -17.62 11.84
C THR A 147 -2.24 -18.26 12.95
N GLU A 148 -1.70 -18.31 14.17
CA GLU A 148 -2.40 -18.88 15.31
C GLU A 148 -3.59 -18.01 15.75
N LEU A 149 -3.45 -16.68 15.69
CA LEU A 149 -4.55 -15.76 16.00
C LEU A 149 -5.71 -15.91 15.00
N ASP A 150 -5.42 -16.01 13.70
CA ASP A 150 -6.45 -16.21 12.66
C ASP A 150 -7.17 -17.54 12.88
N ALA A 151 -6.44 -18.63 13.13
CA ALA A 151 -7.01 -19.93 13.41
C ALA A 151 -7.91 -19.93 14.66
N ALA A 152 -7.45 -19.31 15.74
CA ALA A 152 -8.20 -19.19 16.99
C ALA A 152 -9.47 -18.33 16.81
N ALA A 153 -9.36 -17.20 16.13
CA ALA A 153 -10.48 -16.29 15.86
C ALA A 153 -11.56 -16.97 15.03
N ARG A 154 -11.18 -17.71 13.99
CA ARG A 154 -12.13 -18.48 13.15
C ARG A 154 -12.78 -19.60 13.93
N ALA A 155 -12.01 -20.38 14.71
CA ALA A 155 -12.54 -21.50 15.49
C ALA A 155 -13.53 -21.05 16.57
N SER A 156 -13.31 -19.88 17.16
CA SER A 156 -14.17 -19.31 18.20
C SER A 156 -15.30 -18.42 17.66
N HIS A 157 -15.39 -18.22 16.33
CA HIS A 157 -16.30 -17.26 15.71
C HIS A 157 -16.18 -15.85 16.29
N ALA A 158 -14.96 -15.44 16.63
CA ALA A 158 -14.70 -14.13 17.19
C ALA A 158 -14.97 -13.00 16.18
N THR A 159 -15.37 -11.84 16.67
CA THR A 159 -15.50 -10.61 15.85
C THR A 159 -14.21 -9.81 15.79
N GLY A 160 -13.23 -10.12 16.63
CA GLY A 160 -11.91 -9.51 16.67
C GLY A 160 -11.04 -10.18 17.71
N GLY A 161 -9.74 -9.98 17.60
CA GLY A 161 -8.76 -10.51 18.53
C GLY A 161 -7.43 -9.81 18.42
N SER A 162 -6.62 -9.90 19.46
CA SER A 162 -5.24 -9.41 19.47
C SER A 162 -4.31 -10.35 20.22
N ALA A 163 -3.05 -10.31 19.85
CA ALA A 163 -2.01 -11.09 20.50
C ALA A 163 -0.69 -10.32 20.51
N ILE A 164 0.11 -10.49 21.55
CA ILE A 164 1.43 -9.91 21.69
C ILE A 164 2.43 -10.96 22.16
N LEU A 165 3.63 -10.92 21.60
CA LEU A 165 4.76 -11.74 21.99
C LEU A 165 5.90 -10.84 22.45
N LEU A 166 6.33 -11.00 23.70
CA LEU A 166 7.40 -10.21 24.32
C LEU A 166 8.62 -11.10 24.63
N ASP A 167 9.80 -10.54 24.51
CA ASP A 167 11.00 -11.14 25.12
C ASP A 167 10.94 -10.89 26.65
N GLY A 168 10.81 -11.96 27.42
CA GLY A 168 10.68 -11.88 28.89
C GLY A 168 11.94 -11.35 29.62
N ARG A 169 13.07 -11.22 28.94
CA ARG A 169 14.33 -10.69 29.52
C ARG A 169 14.53 -9.23 29.20
N THR A 170 14.18 -8.80 27.99
CA THR A 170 14.45 -7.43 27.50
C THR A 170 13.21 -6.55 27.51
N GLY A 171 12.01 -7.14 27.48
CA GLY A 171 10.75 -6.43 27.32
C GLY A 171 10.48 -6.02 25.87
N GLU A 172 11.32 -6.40 24.90
CA GLU A 172 11.12 -6.08 23.49
C GLU A 172 9.88 -6.80 22.93
N THR A 173 9.10 -6.08 22.15
CA THR A 173 7.99 -6.67 21.38
C THR A 173 8.55 -7.41 20.17
N LEU A 174 8.41 -8.74 20.15
CA LEU A 174 8.86 -9.61 19.06
C LEU A 174 7.80 -9.80 17.98
N ALA A 175 6.52 -9.80 18.39
CA ALA A 175 5.38 -9.84 17.48
C ALA A 175 4.16 -9.20 18.13
N LEU A 176 3.29 -8.61 17.30
CA LEU A 176 2.07 -7.96 17.75
C LEU A 176 1.03 -8.05 16.62
N ALA A 177 -0.10 -8.67 16.90
CA ALA A 177 -1.12 -8.98 15.91
C ALA A 177 -2.51 -8.51 16.34
N SER A 178 -3.25 -7.96 15.39
CA SER A 178 -4.69 -7.69 15.48
C SER A 178 -5.42 -8.44 14.37
N TRP A 179 -6.60 -8.96 14.67
CA TRP A 179 -7.45 -9.68 13.74
C TRP A 179 -8.86 -9.04 13.69
N PRO A 180 -9.49 -8.92 12.51
CA PRO A 180 -9.01 -9.27 11.19
C PRO A 180 -7.88 -8.35 10.70
N THR A 181 -7.03 -8.86 9.81
CA THR A 181 -5.93 -8.10 9.21
C THR A 181 -6.30 -7.48 7.85
N PHE A 182 -5.43 -6.66 7.30
CA PHE A 182 -5.58 -6.02 5.99
C PHE A 182 -4.23 -6.03 5.25
N ASP A 183 -4.27 -5.77 3.93
CA ASP A 183 -3.05 -5.57 3.14
C ASP A 183 -2.83 -4.06 2.94
N PRO A 184 -1.74 -3.48 3.47
CA PRO A 184 -1.44 -2.06 3.31
C PRO A 184 -1.17 -1.64 1.85
N ASN A 185 -0.76 -2.57 0.97
CA ASN A 185 -0.64 -2.28 -0.46
C ASN A 185 -2.01 -2.10 -1.14
N HIS A 186 -3.09 -2.60 -0.53
CA HIS A 186 -4.45 -2.58 -1.07
C HIS A 186 -5.46 -1.99 -0.09
N ILE A 187 -5.09 -0.90 0.58
CA ILE A 187 -5.90 -0.30 1.66
C ILE A 187 -7.35 0.02 1.24
N ASN A 188 -7.57 0.40 -0.01
CA ASN A 188 -8.90 0.72 -0.54
C ASN A 188 -9.85 -0.50 -0.60
N ARG A 189 -9.31 -1.71 -0.56
CA ARG A 189 -10.07 -2.97 -0.53
C ARG A 189 -10.37 -3.44 0.89
N SER A 190 -9.81 -2.79 1.89
CA SER A 190 -9.93 -3.17 3.30
C SER A 190 -11.11 -2.46 3.95
N SER A 191 -11.87 -3.18 4.79
CA SER A 191 -12.93 -2.59 5.60
C SER A 191 -12.35 -1.71 6.72
N ASN A 192 -13.13 -0.76 7.22
CA ASN A 192 -12.73 0.04 8.38
C ASN A 192 -12.48 -0.83 9.62
N ASP A 193 -13.23 -1.93 9.75
CA ASP A 193 -13.07 -2.87 10.85
C ASP A 193 -11.74 -3.64 10.78
N ALA A 194 -11.34 -4.08 9.57
CA ALA A 194 -10.05 -4.73 9.37
C ALA A 194 -8.84 -3.81 9.64
N ARG A 195 -8.99 -2.50 9.44
CA ARG A 195 -7.94 -1.50 9.71
C ARG A 195 -7.87 -1.06 11.17
N ARG A 196 -8.81 -1.48 12.00
CA ARG A 196 -8.84 -1.12 13.42
C ARG A 196 -7.81 -1.94 14.18
N ASP A 197 -6.84 -1.26 14.77
CA ASP A 197 -5.94 -1.88 15.74
C ASP A 197 -6.70 -2.20 17.03
N ARG A 198 -6.46 -3.40 17.58
CA ARG A 198 -7.13 -3.93 18.77
C ARG A 198 -6.16 -4.24 19.91
N VAL A 199 -4.88 -3.90 19.75
CA VAL A 199 -3.84 -4.03 20.77
C VAL A 199 -3.72 -2.77 21.58
#